data_d8540d0a065bf155f1e2bac29da16906
#
_entry.id   d8540d0a065bf155f1e2bac29da16906
#
_cell.length_a   1.000
_cell.length_b   1.000
_cell.length_c   1.000
_cell.angle_alpha   90.00
_cell.angle_beta   90.00
_cell.angle_gamma   90.00
#
_symmetry.space_group_name_H-M   'P 1'
#
loop_
_entity.id
_entity.type
_entity.pdbx_description
1 polymer ?
#
loop_
_entity_poly.entity_id
_entity_poly.type
_entity_poly.pdbx_seq_one_letter_code
_entity_poly.pdbx_strand_id
1 'polypeptide(L)'
;MTATIHKLSIVIPAYNEARTIHMILDKINAVQLLNNIEKEVIIVNDCSSDDTRGAIERYMQQSTLPIVLYNHEVNKGKGAALHTGIKQATGELLVIQDADLEYDPQEFNVLLKPVLDGFADVVYGSRFMGGKPHRVLFFWHTIGNKFLTMLSNMFTNLNLTDMETCYKVFNTKMVQGLDLQEKRFGFEPEVTAKISAIPKIRIYEVGISYYGRTYEEGKKIGWRDGFRAIYCIVKYGLSR
;
A
#
# COMPACT_ATOMS: atom_id res chain seq x y z
N MET A 1 -9.69 -23.04 -12.30
CA MET A 1 -10.68 -22.71 -11.27
C MET A 1 -10.08 -21.54 -10.48
N THR A 2 -10.69 -20.37 -10.52
CA THR A 2 -10.29 -19.24 -9.67
C THR A 2 -10.61 -19.63 -8.22
N ALA A 3 -9.61 -19.59 -7.33
CA ALA A 3 -9.83 -19.84 -5.90
C ALA A 3 -10.90 -18.85 -5.39
N THR A 4 -11.85 -19.35 -4.61
CA THR A 4 -12.85 -18.48 -3.98
C THR A 4 -12.14 -17.60 -2.96
N ILE A 5 -12.33 -16.28 -3.07
CA ILE A 5 -11.74 -15.30 -2.18
C ILE A 5 -12.76 -14.98 -1.10
N HIS A 6 -12.38 -15.25 0.14
CA HIS A 6 -13.24 -15.07 1.32
C HIS A 6 -12.79 -13.91 2.20
N LYS A 7 -11.50 -13.56 2.20
CA LYS A 7 -10.95 -12.57 3.13
C LYS A 7 -9.92 -11.66 2.47
N LEU A 8 -10.00 -10.36 2.80
CA LEU A 8 -9.04 -9.32 2.46
C LEU A 8 -8.26 -8.90 3.71
N SER A 9 -6.95 -9.05 3.69
CA SER A 9 -6.06 -8.50 4.70
C SER A 9 -5.71 -7.04 4.35
N ILE A 10 -5.99 -6.11 5.26
CA ILE A 10 -5.70 -4.68 5.12
C ILE A 10 -4.52 -4.38 6.03
N VAL A 11 -3.35 -4.16 5.45
CA VAL A 11 -2.12 -3.85 6.20
C VAL A 11 -1.92 -2.36 6.31
N ILE A 12 -1.86 -1.85 7.53
CA ILE A 12 -1.74 -0.42 7.85
C ILE A 12 -0.43 -0.16 8.60
N PRO A 13 0.61 0.39 7.93
CA PRO A 13 1.78 0.91 8.62
C PRO A 13 1.41 2.24 9.29
N ALA A 14 1.64 2.38 10.60
CA ALA A 14 1.31 3.58 11.35
C ALA A 14 2.54 4.15 12.07
N TYR A 15 2.80 5.43 11.88
CA TYR A 15 3.83 6.18 12.60
C TYR A 15 3.41 7.63 12.78
N ASN A 16 3.14 8.05 14.04
CA ASN A 16 2.66 9.37 14.40
C ASN A 16 1.38 9.78 13.63
N GLU A 17 0.36 8.95 13.74
CA GLU A 17 -0.95 9.14 13.09
C GLU A 17 -2.12 9.11 14.10
N ALA A 18 -1.90 9.55 15.35
CA ALA A 18 -2.92 9.58 16.39
C ALA A 18 -4.18 10.35 15.98
N ARG A 19 -4.03 11.36 15.10
CA ARG A 19 -5.13 12.21 14.62
C ARG A 19 -5.98 11.58 13.52
N THR A 20 -5.41 10.67 12.74
CA THR A 20 -6.01 10.13 11.50
C THR A 20 -6.41 8.68 11.61
N ILE A 21 -5.76 7.90 12.48
CA ILE A 21 -5.92 6.45 12.55
C ILE A 21 -7.38 6.02 12.81
N HIS A 22 -8.10 6.66 13.72
CA HIS A 22 -9.50 6.34 13.99
C HIS A 22 -10.38 6.64 12.78
N MET A 23 -10.11 7.74 12.06
CA MET A 23 -10.89 8.14 10.88
C MET A 23 -10.72 7.16 9.72
N ILE A 24 -9.50 6.66 9.49
CA ILE A 24 -9.27 5.66 8.45
C ILE A 24 -9.89 4.31 8.82
N LEU A 25 -9.87 3.93 10.10
CA LEU A 25 -10.52 2.72 10.58
C LEU A 25 -12.06 2.80 10.45
N ASP A 26 -12.67 3.96 10.70
CA ASP A 26 -14.10 4.19 10.46
C ASP A 26 -14.44 4.01 8.99
N LYS A 27 -13.65 4.59 8.09
CA LYS A 27 -13.82 4.41 6.64
C LYS A 27 -13.70 2.95 6.23
N ILE A 28 -12.69 2.22 6.73
CA ILE A 28 -12.52 0.79 6.46
C ILE A 28 -13.69 -0.01 6.98
N ASN A 29 -14.20 0.31 8.18
CA ASN A 29 -15.34 -0.38 8.76
C ASN A 29 -16.60 -0.20 7.88
N ALA A 30 -16.83 1.00 7.37
CA ALA A 30 -17.99 1.36 6.56
C ALA A 30 -18.01 0.73 5.16
N VAL A 31 -16.86 0.29 4.62
CA VAL A 31 -16.83 -0.32 3.29
C VAL A 31 -17.51 -1.69 3.28
N GLN A 32 -18.43 -1.90 2.36
CA GLN A 32 -18.91 -3.24 2.00
C GLN A 32 -18.11 -3.76 0.81
N LEU A 33 -17.38 -4.85 1.01
CA LEU A 33 -16.59 -5.48 -0.06
C LEU A 33 -17.48 -6.31 -0.98
N LEU A 34 -17.07 -6.39 -2.26
CA LEU A 34 -17.72 -7.26 -3.26
C LEU A 34 -17.77 -8.72 -2.74
N ASN A 35 -18.79 -9.44 -3.15
CA ASN A 35 -18.99 -10.86 -2.82
C ASN A 35 -19.01 -11.16 -1.30
N ASN A 36 -19.31 -10.18 -0.46
CA ASN A 36 -19.28 -10.29 1.00
C ASN A 36 -17.92 -10.77 1.56
N ILE A 37 -16.82 -10.38 0.90
CA ILE A 37 -15.45 -10.69 1.36
C ILE A 37 -15.28 -10.10 2.76
N GLU A 38 -14.81 -10.90 3.69
CA GLU A 38 -14.48 -10.48 5.07
C GLU A 38 -13.24 -9.59 5.09
N LYS A 39 -13.15 -8.72 6.08
CA LYS A 39 -11.99 -7.87 6.31
C LYS A 39 -11.24 -8.33 7.55
N GLU A 40 -9.92 -8.37 7.50
CA GLU A 40 -9.05 -8.32 8.66
C GLU A 40 -8.13 -7.11 8.55
N VAL A 41 -7.92 -6.40 9.63
CA VAL A 41 -7.05 -5.22 9.68
C VAL A 41 -5.82 -5.53 10.51
N ILE A 42 -4.65 -5.35 9.92
CA ILE A 42 -3.36 -5.58 10.56
C ILE A 42 -2.64 -4.24 10.65
N ILE A 43 -2.58 -3.67 11.85
CA ILE A 43 -1.92 -2.39 12.10
C ILE A 43 -0.53 -2.68 12.66
N VAL A 44 0.48 -2.06 12.06
CA VAL A 44 1.85 -2.12 12.57
C VAL A 44 2.27 -0.71 12.99
N ASN A 45 2.27 -0.47 14.29
CA ASN A 45 2.77 0.78 14.87
C ASN A 45 4.30 0.74 14.92
N ASP A 46 4.94 1.58 14.11
CA ASP A 46 6.39 1.62 13.96
C ASP A 46 7.06 2.53 15.02
N CYS A 47 6.79 2.25 16.30
CA CYS A 47 7.31 2.99 17.44
C CYS A 47 6.94 4.49 17.37
N SER A 48 5.64 4.79 17.25
CA SER A 48 5.14 6.17 17.30
C SER A 48 5.53 6.88 18.59
N SER A 49 5.89 8.15 18.50
CA SER A 49 6.20 9.01 19.64
C SER A 49 4.98 9.79 20.18
N ASP A 50 3.89 9.77 19.43
CA ASP A 50 2.59 10.35 19.84
C ASP A 50 1.65 9.25 20.38
N ASP A 51 0.39 9.60 20.66
CA ASP A 51 -0.62 8.66 21.18
C ASP A 51 -1.25 7.74 20.10
N THR A 52 -0.55 7.46 19.00
CA THR A 52 -1.07 6.56 17.95
C THR A 52 -1.46 5.20 18.51
N ARG A 53 -0.62 4.59 19.36
CA ARG A 53 -0.91 3.31 20.00
C ARG A 53 -2.18 3.36 20.83
N GLY A 54 -2.30 4.35 21.73
CA GLY A 54 -3.47 4.50 22.58
C GLY A 54 -4.75 4.76 21.76
N ALA A 55 -4.68 5.52 20.67
CA ALA A 55 -5.80 5.75 19.77
C ALA A 55 -6.29 4.44 19.10
N ILE A 56 -5.37 3.57 18.66
CA ILE A 56 -5.69 2.26 18.10
C ILE A 56 -6.33 1.35 19.16
N GLU A 57 -5.72 1.25 20.34
CA GLU A 57 -6.21 0.39 21.42
C GLU A 57 -7.63 0.81 21.88
N ARG A 58 -7.91 2.11 21.97
CA ARG A 58 -9.27 2.61 22.27
C ARG A 58 -10.27 2.25 21.17
N TYR A 59 -9.87 2.39 19.91
CA TYR A 59 -10.73 2.02 18.78
C TYR A 59 -11.07 0.52 18.79
N MET A 60 -10.09 -0.34 19.04
CA MET A 60 -10.29 -1.79 19.13
C MET A 60 -11.31 -2.20 20.20
N GLN A 61 -11.38 -1.47 21.32
CA GLN A 61 -12.35 -1.74 22.40
C GLN A 61 -13.81 -1.44 22.00
N GLN A 62 -14.02 -0.57 21.02
CA GLN A 62 -15.35 -0.09 20.62
C GLN A 62 -15.82 -0.64 19.27
N SER A 63 -14.91 -1.21 18.48
CA SER A 63 -15.17 -1.65 17.12
C SER A 63 -15.40 -3.16 17.05
N THR A 64 -16.29 -3.56 16.13
CA THR A 64 -16.48 -4.97 15.75
C THR A 64 -15.54 -5.39 14.62
N LEU A 65 -14.79 -4.45 14.05
CA LEU A 65 -13.82 -4.74 12.98
C LEU A 65 -12.69 -5.62 13.52
N PRO A 66 -12.36 -6.75 12.89
CA PRO A 66 -11.25 -7.60 13.32
C PRO A 66 -9.92 -6.88 13.12
N ILE A 67 -9.33 -6.36 14.21
CA ILE A 67 -8.08 -5.61 14.19
C ILE A 67 -7.03 -6.34 15.03
N VAL A 68 -5.85 -6.50 14.48
CA VAL A 68 -4.66 -6.98 15.19
C VAL A 68 -3.60 -5.88 15.16
N LEU A 69 -3.07 -5.55 16.33
CA LEU A 69 -2.04 -4.52 16.50
C LEU A 69 -0.68 -5.14 16.80
N TYR A 70 0.32 -4.80 16.00
CA TYR A 70 1.73 -5.10 16.25
C TYR A 70 2.47 -3.81 16.57
N ASN A 71 3.36 -3.84 17.56
CA ASN A 71 4.18 -2.70 17.93
C ASN A 71 5.66 -3.03 17.74
N HIS A 72 6.39 -2.19 17.01
CA HIS A 72 7.83 -2.24 16.97
C HIS A 72 8.42 -1.54 18.21
N GLU A 73 9.49 -2.06 18.76
CA GLU A 73 10.21 -1.47 19.91
C GLU A 73 11.01 -0.23 19.49
N VAL A 74 11.44 -0.16 18.24
CA VAL A 74 12.15 0.98 17.65
C VAL A 74 11.59 1.28 16.27
N ASN A 75 11.68 2.54 15.82
CA ASN A 75 11.28 2.91 14.46
C ASN A 75 12.19 2.22 13.44
N LYS A 76 11.61 1.39 12.60
CA LYS A 76 12.29 0.60 11.55
C LYS A 76 11.99 1.09 10.14
N GLY A 77 11.00 1.98 9.99
CA GLY A 77 10.53 2.56 8.74
C GLY A 77 9.34 1.83 8.12
N LYS A 78 8.64 2.53 7.20
CA LYS A 78 7.39 2.06 6.55
C LYS A 78 7.52 0.67 5.95
N GLY A 79 8.59 0.39 5.18
CA GLY A 79 8.81 -0.92 4.57
C GLY A 79 8.93 -2.03 5.61
N ALA A 80 9.62 -1.81 6.73
CA ALA A 80 9.72 -2.80 7.81
C ALA A 80 8.36 -3.06 8.49
N ALA A 81 7.53 -2.03 8.65
CA ALA A 81 6.16 -2.19 9.14
C ALA A 81 5.31 -3.00 8.16
N LEU A 82 5.46 -2.74 6.85
CA LEU A 82 4.81 -3.54 5.80
C LEU A 82 5.27 -5.00 5.82
N HIS A 83 6.57 -5.27 5.96
CA HIS A 83 7.07 -6.66 6.07
C HIS A 83 6.43 -7.40 7.26
N THR A 84 6.31 -6.72 8.42
CA THR A 84 5.65 -7.30 9.59
C THR A 84 4.18 -7.59 9.28
N GLY A 85 3.44 -6.64 8.72
CA GLY A 85 2.01 -6.80 8.41
C GLY A 85 1.75 -7.86 7.34
N ILE A 86 2.54 -7.87 6.25
CA ILE A 86 2.44 -8.86 5.18
C ILE A 86 2.63 -10.28 5.73
N LYS A 87 3.61 -10.48 6.60
CA LYS A 87 3.88 -11.79 7.22
C LYS A 87 2.70 -12.30 8.05
N GLN A 88 1.93 -11.41 8.64
CA GLN A 88 0.81 -11.75 9.54
C GLN A 88 -0.53 -11.87 8.78
N ALA A 89 -0.59 -11.47 7.51
CA ALA A 89 -1.81 -11.52 6.71
C ALA A 89 -2.28 -12.96 6.48
N THR A 90 -3.58 -13.19 6.69
CA THR A 90 -4.20 -14.53 6.56
C THR A 90 -5.25 -14.60 5.44
N GLY A 91 -5.71 -13.46 4.92
CA GLY A 91 -6.63 -13.41 3.79
C GLY A 91 -5.99 -13.88 2.47
N GLU A 92 -6.79 -14.29 1.51
CA GLU A 92 -6.31 -14.69 0.19
C GLU A 92 -5.71 -13.51 -0.58
N LEU A 93 -6.28 -12.31 -0.36
CA LEU A 93 -5.79 -11.05 -0.90
C LEU A 93 -5.31 -10.13 0.22
N LEU A 94 -4.34 -9.30 -0.13
CA LEU A 94 -3.79 -8.27 0.74
C LEU A 94 -3.83 -6.92 0.03
N VAL A 95 -4.23 -5.88 0.75
CA VAL A 95 -4.12 -4.48 0.33
C VAL A 95 -3.31 -3.70 1.35
N ILE A 96 -2.49 -2.77 0.88
CA ILE A 96 -1.79 -1.81 1.74
C ILE A 96 -2.65 -0.55 1.84
N GLN A 97 -2.87 -0.06 3.06
CA GLN A 97 -3.59 1.17 3.36
C GLN A 97 -2.75 2.08 4.22
N ASP A 98 -2.43 3.27 3.75
CA ASP A 98 -1.78 4.28 4.59
C ASP A 98 -2.75 4.85 5.65
N ALA A 99 -2.23 5.16 6.83
CA ALA A 99 -3.03 5.65 7.96
C ALA A 99 -3.44 7.14 7.85
N ASP A 100 -3.07 7.81 6.76
CA ASP A 100 -3.03 9.26 6.63
C ASP A 100 -4.19 9.91 5.84
N LEU A 101 -5.20 9.15 5.46
CA LEU A 101 -6.39 9.58 4.71
C LEU A 101 -6.13 10.04 3.26
N GLU A 102 -4.91 9.91 2.74
CA GLU A 102 -4.61 10.29 1.35
C GLU A 102 -5.31 9.38 0.34
N TYR A 103 -5.56 8.12 0.71
CA TYR A 103 -6.29 7.12 -0.09
C TYR A 103 -7.63 6.78 0.54
N ASP A 104 -8.66 6.56 -0.28
CA ASP A 104 -10.01 6.27 0.19
C ASP A 104 -10.31 4.76 0.18
N PRO A 105 -10.59 4.13 1.36
CA PRO A 105 -10.97 2.72 1.42
C PRO A 105 -12.20 2.33 0.60
N GLN A 106 -13.08 3.27 0.25
CA GLN A 106 -14.21 3.01 -0.65
C GLN A 106 -13.75 2.49 -2.03
N GLU A 107 -12.49 2.69 -2.39
CA GLU A 107 -11.92 2.23 -3.65
C GLU A 107 -11.34 0.80 -3.58
N PHE A 108 -11.38 0.12 -2.46
CA PHE A 108 -10.97 -1.28 -2.38
C PHE A 108 -11.70 -2.15 -3.42
N ASN A 109 -12.99 -1.92 -3.64
CA ASN A 109 -13.76 -2.67 -4.63
C ASN A 109 -13.28 -2.45 -6.08
N VAL A 110 -12.79 -1.24 -6.40
CA VAL A 110 -12.20 -0.93 -7.70
C VAL A 110 -10.90 -1.71 -7.90
N LEU A 111 -10.07 -1.80 -6.85
CA LEU A 111 -8.82 -2.56 -6.86
C LEU A 111 -9.05 -4.07 -6.88
N LEU A 112 -10.05 -4.57 -6.16
CA LEU A 112 -10.37 -6.00 -6.08
C LEU A 112 -10.97 -6.55 -7.36
N LYS A 113 -11.75 -5.74 -8.08
CA LYS A 113 -12.54 -6.20 -9.23
C LYS A 113 -11.74 -6.96 -10.29
N PRO A 114 -10.57 -6.47 -10.78
CA PRO A 114 -9.79 -7.21 -11.78
C PRO A 114 -9.30 -8.59 -11.30
N VAL A 115 -9.04 -8.75 -9.99
CA VAL A 115 -8.66 -10.05 -9.41
C VAL A 115 -9.86 -10.97 -9.32
N LEU A 116 -11.00 -10.47 -8.84
CA LEU A 116 -12.24 -11.24 -8.70
C LEU A 116 -12.79 -11.71 -10.05
N ASP A 117 -12.63 -10.88 -11.08
CA ASP A 117 -13.01 -11.25 -12.46
C ASP A 117 -12.00 -12.23 -13.10
N GLY A 118 -10.89 -12.57 -12.41
CA GLY A 118 -9.91 -13.54 -12.89
C GLY A 118 -8.91 -12.99 -13.92
N PHE A 119 -8.83 -11.66 -14.09
CA PHE A 119 -7.91 -11.03 -15.05
C PHE A 119 -6.54 -10.74 -14.45
N ALA A 120 -6.47 -10.40 -13.17
CA ALA A 120 -5.25 -9.93 -12.51
C ALA A 120 -4.79 -10.84 -11.36
N ASP A 121 -3.48 -10.87 -11.14
CA ASP A 121 -2.85 -11.45 -9.96
C ASP A 121 -2.40 -10.34 -9.00
N VAL A 122 -2.12 -9.14 -9.55
CA VAL A 122 -1.75 -7.92 -8.82
C VAL A 122 -2.46 -6.72 -9.45
N VAL A 123 -2.96 -5.81 -8.63
CA VAL A 123 -3.58 -4.57 -9.10
C VAL A 123 -2.94 -3.36 -8.43
N TYR A 124 -2.53 -2.39 -9.23
CA TYR A 124 -2.02 -1.10 -8.82
C TYR A 124 -3.12 -0.04 -8.94
N GLY A 125 -3.26 0.79 -7.91
CA GLY A 125 -4.09 1.99 -8.01
C GLY A 125 -3.26 3.17 -8.50
N SER A 126 -3.60 3.77 -9.63
CA SER A 126 -2.88 4.92 -10.17
C SER A 126 -3.55 6.25 -9.83
N ARG A 127 -2.77 7.17 -9.33
CA ARG A 127 -3.16 8.58 -9.12
C ARG A 127 -3.19 9.37 -10.43
N PHE A 128 -2.64 8.82 -11.50
CA PHE A 128 -2.48 9.47 -12.81
C PHE A 128 -3.39 8.90 -13.91
N MET A 129 -4.02 7.76 -13.69
CA MET A 129 -5.09 7.26 -14.55
C MET A 129 -6.38 8.05 -14.30
N GLY A 130 -6.90 8.70 -15.34
CA GLY A 130 -7.96 9.70 -15.26
C GLY A 130 -9.32 9.20 -14.76
N GLY A 131 -10.23 10.16 -14.50
CA GLY A 131 -11.63 9.95 -14.16
C GLY A 131 -11.98 10.02 -12.67
N LYS A 132 -11.01 9.95 -11.77
CA LYS A 132 -11.23 10.08 -10.32
C LYS A 132 -10.71 11.42 -9.79
N PRO A 133 -11.33 11.99 -8.74
CA PRO A 133 -10.84 13.23 -8.14
C PRO A 133 -9.43 13.04 -7.57
N HIS A 134 -8.56 14.01 -7.83
CA HIS A 134 -7.24 14.07 -7.20
C HIS A 134 -6.91 15.51 -6.86
N ARG A 135 -6.26 15.72 -5.72
CA ARG A 135 -5.80 17.06 -5.33
C ARG A 135 -4.65 17.47 -6.25
N VAL A 136 -4.77 18.62 -6.87
CA VAL A 136 -3.68 19.20 -7.67
C VAL A 136 -2.57 19.64 -6.71
N LEU A 137 -1.45 18.95 -6.74
CA LEU A 137 -0.30 19.20 -5.89
C LEU A 137 0.89 19.69 -6.70
N PHE A 138 2.05 19.72 -6.06
CA PHE A 138 3.28 20.31 -6.58
C PHE A 138 3.76 19.69 -7.90
N PHE A 139 4.00 20.53 -8.88
CA PHE A 139 4.49 20.16 -10.20
C PHE A 139 5.74 19.25 -10.14
N TRP A 140 6.75 19.65 -9.36
CA TRP A 140 8.02 18.91 -9.26
C TRP A 140 7.85 17.51 -8.64
N HIS A 141 6.91 17.31 -7.74
CA HIS A 141 6.59 15.99 -7.19
C HIS A 141 6.00 15.08 -8.26
N THR A 142 5.14 15.62 -9.12
CA THR A 142 4.58 14.87 -10.25
C THR A 142 5.67 14.47 -11.24
N ILE A 143 6.57 15.39 -11.59
CA ILE A 143 7.71 15.09 -12.46
C ILE A 143 8.62 14.01 -11.85
N GLY A 144 8.98 14.16 -10.57
CA GLY A 144 9.79 13.16 -9.87
C GLY A 144 9.15 11.77 -9.86
N ASN A 145 7.86 11.69 -9.54
CA ASN A 145 7.12 10.42 -9.54
C ASN A 145 7.08 9.79 -10.95
N LYS A 146 6.76 10.57 -11.97
CA LYS A 146 6.74 10.10 -13.37
C LYS A 146 8.12 9.62 -13.81
N PHE A 147 9.19 10.32 -13.42
CA PHE A 147 10.56 9.91 -13.71
C PHE A 147 10.91 8.57 -13.04
N LEU A 148 10.60 8.39 -11.76
CA LEU A 148 10.82 7.14 -11.04
C LEU A 148 10.02 5.99 -11.66
N THR A 149 8.76 6.24 -12.01
CA THR A 149 7.91 5.24 -12.67
C THR A 149 8.47 4.87 -14.06
N MET A 150 8.89 5.85 -14.87
CA MET A 150 9.52 5.60 -16.16
C MET A 150 10.79 4.76 -16.01
N LEU A 151 11.65 5.12 -15.07
CA LEU A 151 12.88 4.37 -14.80
C LEU A 151 12.56 2.94 -14.36
N SER A 152 11.60 2.75 -13.46
CA SER A 152 11.14 1.42 -13.05
C SER A 152 10.62 0.61 -14.23
N ASN A 153 9.80 1.20 -15.09
CA ASN A 153 9.26 0.55 -16.29
C ASN A 153 10.36 0.06 -17.24
N MET A 154 11.42 0.86 -17.42
CA MET A 154 12.56 0.45 -18.25
C MET A 154 13.24 -0.82 -17.73
N PHE A 155 13.44 -0.93 -16.41
CA PHE A 155 14.05 -2.11 -15.80
C PHE A 155 13.09 -3.29 -15.68
N THR A 156 11.79 -3.04 -15.49
CA THR A 156 10.79 -4.09 -15.23
C THR A 156 10.08 -4.56 -16.50
N ASN A 157 10.25 -3.89 -17.62
CA ASN A 157 9.49 -4.09 -18.85
C ASN A 157 7.97 -4.02 -18.61
N LEU A 158 7.55 -3.16 -17.65
CA LEU A 158 6.15 -2.83 -17.38
C LEU A 158 5.81 -1.49 -18.04
N ASN A 159 4.53 -1.15 -18.06
CA ASN A 159 4.04 0.13 -18.53
C ASN A 159 3.07 0.75 -17.51
N LEU A 160 3.51 0.81 -16.24
CA LEU A 160 2.75 1.45 -15.17
C LEU A 160 2.73 2.96 -15.35
N THR A 161 1.66 3.58 -14.89
CA THR A 161 1.56 5.05 -14.81
C THR A 161 1.94 5.59 -13.43
N ASP A 162 1.89 4.74 -12.38
CA ASP A 162 2.19 5.12 -10.99
C ASP A 162 2.79 3.97 -10.17
N MET A 163 4.10 3.78 -10.25
CA MET A 163 4.80 2.74 -9.48
C MET A 163 4.83 3.05 -7.98
N GLU A 164 4.92 4.33 -7.60
CA GLU A 164 5.07 4.80 -6.22
C GLU A 164 3.75 4.84 -5.42
N THR A 165 2.63 4.41 -6.02
CA THR A 165 1.35 4.34 -5.31
C THR A 165 1.41 3.39 -4.11
N CYS A 166 0.78 3.76 -2.99
CA CYS A 166 0.60 2.83 -1.87
C CYS A 166 -0.47 1.76 -2.19
N TYR A 167 -1.53 2.16 -2.90
CA TYR A 167 -2.64 1.25 -3.21
C TYR A 167 -2.23 0.16 -4.19
N LYS A 168 -1.95 -1.00 -3.62
CA LYS A 168 -1.67 -2.24 -4.35
C LYS A 168 -2.43 -3.39 -3.72
N VAL A 169 -3.09 -4.20 -4.54
CA VAL A 169 -3.68 -5.47 -4.13
C VAL A 169 -2.79 -6.61 -4.62
N PHE A 170 -2.51 -7.54 -3.74
CA PHE A 170 -1.66 -8.70 -4.00
C PHE A 170 -2.38 -10.00 -3.66
N ASN A 171 -2.03 -11.09 -4.31
CA ASN A 171 -2.21 -12.41 -3.72
C ASN A 171 -1.29 -12.50 -2.50
N THR A 172 -1.86 -12.82 -1.34
CA THR A 172 -1.13 -12.81 -0.05
C THR A 172 0.04 -13.80 -0.04
N LYS A 173 -0.17 -15.03 -0.47
CA LYS A 173 0.89 -16.04 -0.51
C LYS A 173 2.02 -15.66 -1.45
N MET A 174 1.69 -15.02 -2.56
CA MET A 174 2.67 -14.53 -3.52
C MET A 174 3.57 -13.47 -2.87
N VAL A 175 2.99 -12.42 -2.27
CA VAL A 175 3.81 -11.34 -1.68
C VAL A 175 4.57 -11.81 -0.43
N GLN A 176 4.02 -12.75 0.35
CA GLN A 176 4.71 -13.39 1.47
C GLN A 176 5.91 -14.23 1.01
N GLY A 177 5.88 -14.77 -0.20
CA GLY A 177 7.00 -15.52 -0.78
C GLY A 177 8.13 -14.64 -1.33
N LEU A 178 7.94 -13.31 -1.39
CA LEU A 178 8.99 -12.40 -1.83
C LEU A 178 9.96 -12.12 -0.68
N ASP A 179 11.27 -12.22 -0.97
CA ASP A 179 12.34 -11.83 -0.03
C ASP A 179 12.49 -10.29 -0.02
N LEU A 180 11.58 -9.58 0.63
CA LEU A 180 11.56 -8.12 0.72
C LEU A 180 12.59 -7.62 1.75
N GLN A 181 13.44 -6.67 1.37
CA GLN A 181 14.58 -6.20 2.15
C GLN A 181 14.50 -4.72 2.54
N GLU A 182 13.83 -3.88 1.72
CA GLU A 182 13.80 -2.44 1.91
C GLU A 182 12.89 -2.03 3.08
N LYS A 183 13.49 -1.39 4.08
CA LYS A 183 12.81 -1.05 5.34
C LYS A 183 12.08 0.29 5.33
N ARG A 184 12.33 1.14 4.33
CA ARG A 184 11.75 2.50 4.21
C ARG A 184 10.99 2.63 2.89
N PHE A 185 11.11 3.77 2.21
CA PHE A 185 10.45 4.09 0.94
C PHE A 185 11.04 3.38 -0.30
N GLY A 186 12.03 2.53 -0.13
CA GLY A 186 12.49 1.61 -1.19
C GLY A 186 11.59 0.39 -1.40
N PHE A 187 10.54 0.22 -0.57
CA PHE A 187 9.61 -0.90 -0.67
C PHE A 187 8.88 -0.93 -2.02
N GLU A 188 8.37 0.20 -2.49
CA GLU A 188 7.58 0.29 -3.72
C GLU A 188 8.38 -0.13 -4.97
N PRO A 189 9.61 0.42 -5.20
CA PRO A 189 10.45 -0.07 -6.29
C PRO A 189 10.87 -1.54 -6.15
N GLU A 190 11.19 -1.99 -4.93
CA GLU A 190 11.61 -3.37 -4.69
C GLU A 190 10.48 -4.36 -5.00
N VAL A 191 9.29 -4.15 -4.43
CA VAL A 191 8.16 -5.05 -4.63
C VAL A 191 7.75 -5.09 -6.10
N THR A 192 7.77 -3.95 -6.80
CA THR A 192 7.46 -3.87 -8.23
C THR A 192 8.45 -4.67 -9.06
N ALA A 193 9.76 -4.52 -8.81
CA ALA A 193 10.79 -5.27 -9.53
C ALA A 193 10.66 -6.78 -9.29
N LYS A 194 10.46 -7.22 -8.04
CA LYS A 194 10.33 -8.64 -7.69
C LYS A 194 9.07 -9.28 -8.26
N ILE A 195 7.94 -8.59 -8.23
CA ILE A 195 6.69 -9.07 -8.82
C ILE A 195 6.84 -9.22 -10.33
N SER A 196 7.42 -8.22 -11.01
CA SER A 196 7.58 -8.26 -12.46
C SER A 196 8.51 -9.39 -12.95
N ALA A 197 9.33 -9.97 -12.08
CA ALA A 197 10.16 -11.14 -12.36
C ALA A 197 9.41 -12.47 -12.27
N ILE A 198 8.19 -12.50 -11.73
CA ILE A 198 7.39 -13.72 -11.63
C ILE A 198 6.88 -14.12 -13.04
N PRO A 199 7.16 -15.33 -13.51
CA PRO A 199 6.72 -15.76 -14.83
C PRO A 199 5.20 -15.70 -14.98
N LYS A 200 4.72 -15.11 -16.09
CA LYS A 200 3.29 -15.01 -16.47
C LYS A 200 2.43 -14.21 -15.47
N ILE A 201 3.03 -13.40 -14.61
CA ILE A 201 2.28 -12.52 -13.70
C ILE A 201 1.39 -11.56 -14.50
N ARG A 202 0.15 -11.41 -14.04
CA ARG A 202 -0.83 -10.50 -14.66
C ARG A 202 -1.01 -9.30 -13.75
N ILE A 203 -0.44 -8.17 -14.16
CA ILE A 203 -0.50 -6.91 -13.42
C ILE A 203 -1.50 -6.00 -14.13
N TYR A 204 -2.43 -5.45 -13.38
CA TYR A 204 -3.43 -4.48 -13.85
C TYR A 204 -3.27 -3.16 -13.09
N GLU A 205 -3.67 -2.08 -13.73
CA GLU A 205 -3.67 -0.76 -13.13
C GLU A 205 -5.08 -0.16 -13.25
N VAL A 206 -5.57 0.47 -12.18
CA VAL A 206 -6.89 1.12 -12.12
C VAL A 206 -6.75 2.54 -11.58
N GLY A 207 -7.53 3.47 -12.09
CA GLY A 207 -7.55 4.85 -11.60
C GLY A 207 -8.18 4.95 -10.22
N ILE A 208 -7.54 5.69 -9.32
CA ILE A 208 -8.00 5.94 -7.95
C ILE A 208 -8.04 7.44 -7.66
N SER A 209 -8.82 7.84 -6.65
CA SER A 209 -8.77 9.19 -6.08
C SER A 209 -7.53 9.37 -5.18
N TYR A 210 -7.10 10.61 -5.03
CA TYR A 210 -5.96 10.94 -4.19
C TYR A 210 -6.11 12.31 -3.52
N TYR A 211 -6.09 12.31 -2.19
CA TYR A 211 -6.26 13.49 -1.35
C TYR A 211 -4.96 13.91 -0.67
N GLY A 212 -3.89 14.00 -1.46
CA GLY A 212 -2.53 14.22 -0.96
C GLY A 212 -2.39 15.38 0.01
N ARG A 213 -1.50 15.20 1.01
CA ARG A 213 -1.18 16.20 2.04
C ARG A 213 -0.06 17.14 1.58
N THR A 214 -0.07 18.38 2.11
CA THR A 214 1.07 19.29 2.03
C THR A 214 2.09 18.98 3.12
N TYR A 215 3.27 19.61 3.07
CA TYR A 215 4.27 19.49 4.13
C TYR A 215 3.77 20.00 5.47
N GLU A 216 2.96 21.06 5.48
CA GLU A 216 2.30 21.60 6.67
C GLU A 216 1.27 20.63 7.25
N GLU A 217 0.63 19.83 6.40
CA GLU A 217 -0.30 18.77 6.77
C GLU A 217 0.41 17.45 7.16
N GLY A 218 1.76 17.43 7.25
CA GLY A 218 2.52 16.29 7.77
C GLY A 218 3.06 15.31 6.73
N LYS A 219 3.27 15.74 5.47
CA LYS A 219 3.93 14.91 4.45
C LYS A 219 5.35 14.56 4.87
N LYS A 220 5.68 13.26 4.89
CA LYS A 220 6.93 12.71 5.47
C LYS A 220 8.03 12.42 4.43
N ILE A 221 7.68 12.36 3.13
CA ILE A 221 8.62 11.99 2.04
C ILE A 221 9.47 13.21 1.65
N GLY A 222 10.79 13.01 1.57
CA GLY A 222 11.75 14.03 1.18
C GLY A 222 12.58 13.66 -0.06
N TRP A 223 13.41 14.62 -0.55
CA TRP A 223 14.26 14.40 -1.72
C TRP A 223 15.25 13.22 -1.60
N ARG A 224 15.70 12.91 -0.35
CA ARG A 224 16.58 11.77 -0.07
C ARG A 224 15.92 10.43 -0.38
N ASP A 225 14.60 10.34 -0.20
CA ASP A 225 13.83 9.13 -0.51
C ASP A 225 13.78 8.89 -2.01
N GLY A 226 13.76 9.97 -2.83
CA GLY A 226 13.86 9.87 -4.29
C GLY A 226 15.18 9.24 -4.76
N PHE A 227 16.31 9.64 -4.18
CA PHE A 227 17.62 9.00 -4.50
C PHE A 227 17.65 7.53 -4.06
N ARG A 228 17.04 7.22 -2.90
CA ARG A 228 16.93 5.83 -2.47
C ARG A 228 16.08 5.01 -3.42
N ALA A 229 14.96 5.57 -3.91
CA ALA A 229 14.12 4.92 -4.91
C ALA A 229 14.89 4.60 -6.20
N ILE A 230 15.67 5.55 -6.73
CA ILE A 230 16.53 5.31 -7.91
C ILE A 230 17.50 4.15 -7.65
N TYR A 231 18.18 4.16 -6.49
CA TYR A 231 19.08 3.07 -6.13
C TYR A 231 18.34 1.71 -6.09
N CYS A 232 17.14 1.66 -5.49
CA CYS A 232 16.36 0.43 -5.41
C CYS A 232 15.88 -0.05 -6.78
N ILE A 233 15.43 0.86 -7.65
CA ILE A 233 15.02 0.54 -9.03
C ILE A 233 16.17 -0.14 -9.76
N VAL A 234 17.36 0.45 -9.72
CA VAL A 234 18.54 -0.12 -10.42
C VAL A 234 18.96 -1.44 -9.78
N LYS A 235 19.12 -1.48 -8.46
CA LYS A 235 19.53 -2.67 -7.70
C LYS A 235 18.63 -3.86 -8.00
N TYR A 236 17.34 -3.71 -7.81
CA TYR A 236 16.39 -4.83 -7.96
C TYR A 236 16.00 -5.08 -9.41
N GLY A 237 16.10 -4.08 -10.28
CA GLY A 237 15.90 -4.25 -11.70
C GLY A 237 17.01 -5.08 -12.39
N LEU A 238 18.25 -5.02 -11.88
CA LEU A 238 19.39 -5.79 -12.41
C LEU A 238 19.53 -7.19 -11.77
N SER A 239 18.94 -7.42 -10.60
CA SER A 239 19.07 -8.69 -9.85
C SER A 239 17.91 -9.67 -10.09
N ARG A 240 17.33 -9.64 -11.28
CA ARG A 240 16.21 -10.49 -11.72
C ARG A 240 16.65 -11.88 -12.10
#